data_433668f07f49b0da435fdffb7944e165
#
_entry.id   433668f07f49b0da435fdffb7944e165
#
_cell.length_a   1.000
_cell.length_b   1.000
_cell.length_c   1.000
_cell.angle_alpha   90.00
_cell.angle_beta   90.00
_cell.angle_gamma   90.00
#
_symmetry.space_group_name_H-M   'P 1'
#
loop_
_entity.id
_entity.type
_entity.pdbx_description
1 polymer ?
#
loop_
_entity_poly.entity_id
_entity_poly.type
_entity_poly.pdbx_seq_one_letter_code
_entity_poly.pdbx_strand_id
1 'polypeptide(L)'
;SVLKPAPAEAAEITMNGSVNYRIGNDENASGKEILKAEDNGSSIGVSITDDLTDGIRGFAHVEVSVDTDDSGSSPFDSKLAYAGVEGSVGKVQAGRMDSVFKGAVTSKTDVFPEYGGAASQKLYSRDSHLVQYSTSLAGITFDSQIKVDGSTGKDGVDVFETAATMPIGGANIGVAMSDDKVNEVKYYGVGVTVPLSANTNVNVVHTEKDFVAAASTDVTANEITVDHTIDATTFAIGYGEVKDGTKYTTAGVSHSVTESFSVYAGYEFQDKTGASVDTTGMSAGLKFKF
;
A
#
# COMPACT_ATOMS: atom_id res chain seq x y z
N SER A 1 -0.18 5.96 48.13
CA SER A 1 -1.01 6.96 47.47
C SER A 1 -1.67 6.29 46.26
N VAL A 2 -2.98 6.20 46.28
CA VAL A 2 -3.76 5.74 45.11
C VAL A 2 -3.71 6.88 44.09
N LEU A 3 -3.09 6.67 42.96
CA LEU A 3 -3.14 7.59 41.82
C LEU A 3 -4.61 7.76 41.47
N LYS A 4 -5.16 8.94 41.72
CA LYS A 4 -6.49 9.30 41.24
C LYS A 4 -6.35 9.50 39.74
N PRO A 5 -7.08 8.75 38.91
CA PRO A 5 -7.04 8.98 37.47
C PRO A 5 -7.45 10.44 37.23
N ALA A 6 -6.69 11.14 36.37
CA ALA A 6 -7.12 12.43 35.84
C ALA A 6 -8.49 12.24 35.19
N PRO A 7 -9.37 13.26 35.18
CA PRO A 7 -10.62 13.19 34.43
C PRO A 7 -10.20 12.90 32.97
N ALA A 8 -10.67 11.76 32.44
CA ALA A 8 -10.42 11.39 31.07
C ALA A 8 -11.03 12.47 30.17
N GLU A 9 -10.22 13.17 29.40
CA GLU A 9 -10.71 13.87 28.23
C GLU A 9 -11.37 12.81 27.34
N ALA A 10 -12.51 13.12 26.73
CA ALA A 10 -13.19 12.14 25.90
C ALA A 10 -12.29 11.80 24.69
N ALA A 11 -12.14 10.52 24.41
CA ALA A 11 -11.41 10.05 23.25
C ALA A 11 -11.90 10.76 21.97
N GLU A 12 -10.98 11.21 21.14
CA GLU A 12 -11.29 11.78 19.85
C GLU A 12 -11.65 10.65 18.88
N ILE A 13 -12.79 10.77 18.21
CA ILE A 13 -13.29 9.80 17.22
C ILE A 13 -13.43 10.50 15.88
N THR A 14 -12.74 9.98 14.87
CA THR A 14 -12.80 10.47 13.50
C THR A 14 -13.33 9.38 12.58
N MET A 15 -14.31 9.71 11.73
CA MET A 15 -14.76 8.87 10.63
C MET A 15 -14.16 9.35 9.32
N ASN A 16 -13.78 8.42 8.47
CA ASN A 16 -13.31 8.68 7.12
C ASN A 16 -13.74 7.54 6.19
N GLY A 17 -13.80 7.83 4.91
CA GLY A 17 -14.15 6.80 3.95
C GLY A 17 -14.14 7.31 2.52
N SER A 18 -14.44 6.41 1.60
CA SER A 18 -14.67 6.77 0.21
C SER A 18 -15.59 5.78 -0.48
N VAL A 19 -16.38 6.31 -1.41
CA VAL A 19 -17.06 5.51 -2.44
C VAL A 19 -16.29 5.75 -3.74
N ASN A 20 -15.82 4.67 -4.35
CA ASN A 20 -15.01 4.69 -5.55
C ASN A 20 -15.56 3.67 -6.54
N TYR A 21 -16.02 4.13 -7.69
CA TYR A 21 -16.68 3.30 -8.69
C TYR A 21 -16.10 3.54 -10.06
N ARG A 22 -15.89 2.48 -10.82
CA ARG A 22 -15.34 2.55 -12.18
C ARG A 22 -16.21 1.85 -13.20
N ILE A 23 -16.08 2.24 -14.45
CA ILE A 23 -16.43 1.46 -15.63
C ILE A 23 -15.15 1.20 -16.39
N GLY A 24 -14.85 -0.05 -16.70
CA GLY A 24 -13.62 -0.45 -17.37
C GLY A 24 -13.86 -1.50 -18.42
N ASN A 25 -12.99 -1.52 -19.42
CA ASN A 25 -12.88 -2.54 -20.43
C ASN A 25 -11.51 -3.21 -20.26
N ASP A 26 -11.50 -4.35 -19.56
CA ASP A 26 -10.30 -5.11 -19.26
C ASP A 26 -10.27 -6.39 -20.11
N GLU A 27 -9.13 -6.69 -20.70
CA GLU A 27 -8.92 -7.97 -21.37
C GLU A 27 -8.57 -9.06 -20.35
N ASN A 28 -9.24 -10.19 -20.43
CA ASN A 28 -8.91 -11.36 -19.64
C ASN A 28 -7.67 -12.11 -20.21
N ALA A 29 -7.24 -13.17 -19.52
CA ALA A 29 -6.08 -13.99 -19.92
C ALA A 29 -6.19 -14.63 -21.31
N SER A 30 -7.37 -14.61 -21.96
CA SER A 30 -7.60 -15.09 -23.32
C SER A 30 -7.67 -13.95 -24.34
N GLY A 31 -7.38 -12.70 -23.96
CA GLY A 31 -7.47 -11.52 -24.80
C GLY A 31 -8.91 -11.09 -25.13
N LYS A 32 -9.89 -11.57 -24.34
CA LYS A 32 -11.29 -11.17 -24.52
C LYS A 32 -11.58 -9.94 -23.69
N GLU A 33 -12.07 -8.90 -24.31
CA GLU A 33 -12.55 -7.68 -23.65
C GLU A 33 -13.78 -7.96 -22.79
N ILE A 34 -13.77 -7.42 -21.58
CA ILE A 34 -14.87 -7.52 -20.62
C ILE A 34 -15.17 -6.12 -20.10
N LEU A 35 -16.31 -5.57 -20.53
CA LEU A 35 -16.80 -4.29 -20.00
C LEU A 35 -17.53 -4.54 -18.69
N LYS A 36 -17.06 -3.88 -17.62
CA LYS A 36 -17.65 -3.95 -16.29
C LYS A 36 -17.83 -2.57 -15.69
N ALA A 37 -18.86 -2.44 -14.88
CA ALA A 37 -19.02 -1.36 -13.93
C ALA A 37 -18.91 -1.97 -12.53
N GLU A 38 -17.92 -1.54 -11.75
CA GLU A 38 -17.56 -2.22 -10.50
C GLU A 38 -16.98 -1.28 -9.45
N ASP A 39 -16.96 -1.76 -8.21
CA ASP A 39 -16.28 -1.10 -7.11
C ASP A 39 -14.77 -0.99 -7.38
N ASN A 40 -14.17 0.12 -6.99
CA ASN A 40 -12.73 0.33 -7.07
C ASN A 40 -12.13 0.68 -5.71
N GLY A 41 -12.38 -0.14 -4.71
CA GLY A 41 -11.79 -0.03 -3.38
C GLY A 41 -12.49 0.97 -2.47
N SER A 42 -13.82 1.01 -2.51
CA SER A 42 -14.62 1.73 -1.52
C SER A 42 -14.33 1.25 -0.10
N SER A 43 -14.38 2.16 0.87
CA SER A 43 -14.13 1.81 2.26
C SER A 43 -14.72 2.81 3.23
N ILE A 44 -14.94 2.37 4.47
CA ILE A 44 -15.28 3.21 5.61
C ILE A 44 -14.40 2.84 6.80
N GLY A 45 -13.86 3.86 7.48
CA GLY A 45 -12.98 3.70 8.61
C GLY A 45 -13.34 4.58 9.80
N VAL A 46 -12.93 4.13 10.97
CA VAL A 46 -13.04 4.86 12.24
C VAL A 46 -11.67 4.85 12.93
N SER A 47 -11.20 6.02 13.29
CA SER A 47 -10.00 6.21 14.12
C SER A 47 -10.38 6.73 15.49
N ILE A 48 -9.73 6.23 16.51
CA ILE A 48 -9.90 6.64 17.90
C ILE A 48 -8.54 6.99 18.46
N THR A 49 -8.41 8.14 19.12
CA THR A 49 -7.20 8.54 19.85
C THR A 49 -7.55 9.01 21.24
N ASP A 50 -6.71 8.72 22.21
CA ASP A 50 -6.88 9.10 23.61
C ASP A 50 -5.52 9.35 24.28
N ASP A 51 -5.40 10.43 25.01
CA ASP A 51 -4.21 10.73 25.82
C ASP A 51 -4.27 9.92 27.12
N LEU A 52 -3.45 8.87 27.20
CA LEU A 52 -3.45 7.93 28.33
C LEU A 52 -2.73 8.52 29.56
N THR A 53 -1.63 9.22 29.35
CA THR A 53 -0.80 9.89 30.37
C THR A 53 0.13 10.87 29.67
N ASP A 54 0.84 11.70 30.45
CA ASP A 54 1.78 12.70 29.90
C ASP A 54 2.75 12.09 28.88
N GLY A 55 2.58 12.48 27.60
CA GLY A 55 3.44 12.09 26.51
C GLY A 55 3.19 10.67 25.96
N ILE A 56 2.13 9.97 26.38
CA ILE A 56 1.72 8.68 25.82
C ILE A 56 0.27 8.77 25.33
N ARG A 57 0.06 8.49 24.04
CA ARG A 57 -1.24 8.44 23.39
C ARG A 57 -1.59 7.02 22.96
N GLY A 58 -2.78 6.58 23.30
CA GLY A 58 -3.40 5.36 22.77
C GLY A 58 -4.12 5.66 21.46
N PHE A 59 -4.16 4.70 20.55
CA PHE A 59 -4.93 4.83 19.33
C PHE A 59 -5.48 3.48 18.86
N ALA A 60 -6.57 3.53 18.09
CA ALA A 60 -7.10 2.39 17.36
C ALA A 60 -7.62 2.84 16.00
N HIS A 61 -7.57 1.95 15.02
CA HIS A 61 -8.14 2.17 13.70
C HIS A 61 -8.80 0.92 13.19
N VAL A 62 -10.01 1.06 12.68
CA VAL A 62 -10.74 -0.01 11.99
C VAL A 62 -11.23 0.53 10.66
N GLU A 63 -10.92 -0.17 9.56
CA GLU A 63 -11.41 0.14 8.23
C GLU A 63 -11.92 -1.15 7.58
N VAL A 64 -13.10 -1.07 6.98
CA VAL A 64 -13.69 -2.13 6.18
C VAL A 64 -13.77 -1.69 4.73
N SER A 65 -13.46 -2.60 3.80
CA SER A 65 -13.81 -2.43 2.39
C SER A 65 -15.31 -2.58 2.24
N VAL A 66 -15.89 -1.78 1.36
CA VAL A 66 -17.31 -1.86 0.99
C VAL A 66 -17.39 -2.22 -0.47
N ASP A 67 -17.90 -3.41 -0.76
CA ASP A 67 -18.17 -3.82 -2.12
C ASP A 67 -19.50 -3.22 -2.58
N THR A 68 -19.43 -2.21 -3.44
CA THR A 68 -20.63 -1.43 -3.87
C THR A 68 -21.32 -2.04 -5.09
N ASP A 69 -20.75 -3.08 -5.70
CA ASP A 69 -21.33 -3.80 -6.85
C ASP A 69 -21.73 -5.24 -6.52
N ASP A 70 -21.39 -5.74 -5.32
CA ASP A 70 -21.81 -7.07 -4.87
C ASP A 70 -23.26 -7.05 -4.37
N SER A 71 -24.09 -7.88 -4.97
CA SER A 71 -25.44 -8.22 -4.49
C SER A 71 -25.44 -9.40 -3.51
N GLY A 72 -24.26 -9.89 -3.11
CA GLY A 72 -24.08 -11.02 -2.23
C GLY A 72 -24.37 -10.74 -0.75
N SER A 73 -24.10 -11.72 0.08
CA SER A 73 -24.40 -11.67 1.52
C SER A 73 -23.34 -10.99 2.38
N SER A 74 -22.21 -10.59 1.82
CA SER A 74 -21.06 -10.02 2.55
C SER A 74 -20.45 -8.82 1.83
N PRO A 75 -21.11 -7.65 1.83
CA PRO A 75 -20.59 -6.45 1.18
C PRO A 75 -19.42 -5.80 1.94
N PHE A 76 -18.99 -6.37 3.07
CA PHE A 76 -17.94 -5.83 3.90
C PHE A 76 -16.82 -6.84 4.12
N ASP A 77 -15.57 -6.40 3.86
CA ASP A 77 -14.37 -7.14 4.16
C ASP A 77 -13.42 -6.36 5.09
N SER A 78 -12.70 -7.06 5.97
CA SER A 78 -11.71 -6.45 6.86
C SER A 78 -10.55 -5.88 6.05
N LYS A 79 -10.36 -4.56 6.08
CA LYS A 79 -9.25 -3.88 5.42
C LYS A 79 -8.12 -3.57 6.39
N LEU A 80 -8.39 -2.81 7.46
CA LEU A 80 -7.45 -2.50 8.55
C LEU A 80 -8.15 -2.73 9.88
N ALA A 81 -7.42 -3.21 10.88
CA ALA A 81 -7.92 -3.34 12.25
C ALA A 81 -6.73 -3.46 13.19
N TYR A 82 -6.29 -2.36 13.78
CA TYR A 82 -5.15 -2.33 14.68
C TYR A 82 -5.33 -1.32 15.80
N ALA A 83 -4.59 -1.54 16.89
CA ALA A 83 -4.50 -0.61 18.00
C ALA A 83 -3.05 -0.52 18.49
N GLY A 84 -2.71 0.56 19.17
CA GLY A 84 -1.36 0.79 19.64
C GLY A 84 -1.22 1.93 20.61
N VAL A 85 0.02 2.19 20.95
CA VAL A 85 0.44 3.32 21.77
C VAL A 85 1.62 4.01 21.09
N GLU A 86 1.69 5.33 21.25
CA GLU A 86 2.82 6.12 20.78
C GLU A 86 3.30 7.09 21.87
N GLY A 87 4.57 7.39 21.84
CA GLY A 87 5.22 8.31 22.78
C GLY A 87 6.59 8.75 22.27
N SER A 88 7.37 9.37 23.14
CA SER A 88 8.68 9.96 22.78
C SER A 88 9.71 8.95 22.25
N VAL A 89 9.56 7.67 22.58
CA VAL A 89 10.48 6.59 22.15
C VAL A 89 10.04 5.90 20.88
N GLY A 90 8.85 6.20 20.38
CA GLY A 90 8.28 5.59 19.16
C GLY A 90 6.86 5.11 19.34
N LYS A 91 6.41 4.29 18.39
CA LYS A 91 5.05 3.75 18.28
C LYS A 91 5.09 2.23 18.23
N VAL A 92 4.24 1.59 19.03
CA VAL A 92 3.97 0.14 18.95
C VAL A 92 2.50 -0.06 18.58
N GLN A 93 2.24 -0.92 17.63
CA GLN A 93 0.87 -1.24 17.21
C GLN A 93 0.75 -2.72 16.84
N ALA A 94 -0.46 -3.27 17.00
CA ALA A 94 -0.73 -4.67 16.69
C ALA A 94 -2.10 -4.84 16.01
N GLY A 95 -2.20 -5.81 15.10
CA GLY A 95 -3.43 -6.15 14.39
C GLY A 95 -3.24 -6.41 12.91
N ARG A 96 -4.29 -6.08 12.12
CA ARG A 96 -4.26 -6.13 10.65
C ARG A 96 -3.88 -4.76 10.10
N MET A 97 -2.75 -4.67 9.43
CA MET A 97 -2.19 -3.41 8.93
C MET A 97 -1.37 -3.61 7.66
N ASP A 98 -0.98 -2.51 7.05
CA ASP A 98 -0.12 -2.53 5.86
C ASP A 98 1.30 -3.00 6.23
N SER A 99 1.97 -3.64 5.26
CA SER A 99 3.36 -4.03 5.33
C SER A 99 4.28 -2.81 5.40
N VAL A 100 5.31 -2.87 6.24
CA VAL A 100 6.34 -1.82 6.28
C VAL A 100 7.18 -1.81 5.00
N PHE A 101 7.34 -2.96 4.35
CA PHE A 101 7.98 -3.06 3.03
C PHE A 101 7.18 -2.28 1.98
N LYS A 102 5.85 -2.49 1.92
CA LYS A 102 4.97 -1.71 1.03
C LYS A 102 5.12 -0.21 1.31
N GLY A 103 5.01 0.20 2.57
CA GLY A 103 5.06 1.61 2.95
C GLY A 103 6.35 2.32 2.54
N ALA A 104 7.49 1.67 2.71
CA ALA A 104 8.79 2.26 2.39
C ALA A 104 9.15 2.20 0.90
N VAL A 105 8.77 1.15 0.20
CA VAL A 105 9.27 0.82 -1.14
C VAL A 105 8.17 0.87 -2.20
N THR A 106 7.26 -0.10 -2.20
CA THR A 106 6.37 -0.29 -3.37
C THR A 106 5.28 0.77 -3.52
N SER A 107 4.93 1.48 -2.45
CA SER A 107 3.99 2.61 -2.51
C SER A 107 4.51 3.82 -3.28
N LYS A 108 5.81 3.90 -3.57
CA LYS A 108 6.37 5.06 -4.29
C LYS A 108 5.94 5.12 -5.75
N THR A 109 5.73 3.97 -6.40
CA THR A 109 5.23 3.90 -7.78
C THR A 109 3.71 3.72 -7.88
N ASP A 110 3.01 3.64 -6.74
CA ASP A 110 1.55 3.54 -6.67
C ASP A 110 0.91 4.94 -6.77
N VAL A 111 1.10 5.60 -7.92
CA VAL A 111 0.66 6.99 -8.20
C VAL A 111 -0.57 7.07 -9.09
N PHE A 112 -1.07 5.95 -9.56
CA PHE A 112 -2.19 5.88 -10.48
C PHE A 112 -3.53 5.77 -9.72
N PRO A 113 -4.60 6.39 -10.24
CA PRO A 113 -5.93 6.21 -9.66
C PRO A 113 -6.51 4.82 -9.90
N GLU A 114 -5.97 4.14 -10.92
CA GLU A 114 -6.31 2.80 -11.36
C GLU A 114 -5.09 2.17 -12.02
N TYR A 115 -4.93 0.86 -11.92
CA TYR A 115 -3.77 0.12 -12.42
C TYR A 115 -2.44 0.50 -11.73
N GLY A 116 -1.31 0.02 -12.26
CA GLY A 116 0.03 0.35 -11.78
C GLY A 116 0.50 -0.47 -10.58
N GLY A 117 1.78 -0.36 -10.24
CA GLY A 117 2.42 -1.08 -9.12
C GLY A 117 2.47 -2.61 -9.30
N ALA A 118 2.27 -3.09 -10.53
CA ALA A 118 2.05 -4.51 -10.80
C ALA A 118 3.35 -5.34 -10.91
N ALA A 119 4.47 -4.71 -11.24
CA ALA A 119 5.75 -5.41 -11.38
C ALA A 119 6.44 -5.65 -10.03
N SER A 120 6.33 -4.71 -9.09
CA SER A 120 7.06 -4.73 -7.82
C SER A 120 6.77 -5.96 -6.97
N GLN A 121 7.83 -6.64 -6.55
CA GLN A 121 7.75 -7.83 -5.72
C GLN A 121 7.66 -7.47 -4.25
N LYS A 122 6.71 -8.05 -3.52
CA LYS A 122 6.52 -7.93 -2.09
C LYS A 122 5.83 -9.16 -1.55
N LEU A 123 6.01 -9.46 -0.27
CA LEU A 123 5.37 -10.61 0.35
C LEU A 123 3.85 -10.42 0.42
N TYR A 124 3.41 -9.30 0.96
CA TYR A 124 2.00 -8.89 1.02
C TYR A 124 1.89 -7.37 1.04
N SER A 125 0.75 -6.85 0.65
CA SER A 125 0.45 -5.42 0.83
C SER A 125 -0.07 -5.12 2.24
N ARG A 126 -0.80 -6.08 2.82
CA ARG A 126 -1.45 -6.01 4.13
C ARG A 126 -1.65 -7.41 4.67
N ASP A 127 -1.48 -7.59 5.98
CA ASP A 127 -1.74 -8.87 6.64
C ASP A 127 -2.24 -8.70 8.07
N SER A 128 -2.69 -9.80 8.66
CA SER A 128 -3.14 -9.91 10.05
C SER A 128 -2.05 -10.51 10.94
N HIS A 129 -2.27 -10.50 12.26
CA HIS A 129 -1.36 -11.05 13.27
C HIS A 129 0.00 -10.33 13.28
N LEU A 130 0.00 -9.05 12.94
CA LEU A 130 1.19 -8.22 12.88
C LEU A 130 1.40 -7.46 14.19
N VAL A 131 2.67 -7.32 14.58
CA VAL A 131 3.12 -6.38 15.60
C VAL A 131 4.22 -5.53 14.98
N GLN A 132 4.06 -4.21 15.07
CA GLN A 132 4.98 -3.25 14.47
C GLN A 132 5.51 -2.29 15.52
N TYR A 133 6.79 -1.98 15.41
CA TYR A 133 7.45 -0.87 16.08
C TYR A 133 7.97 0.14 15.05
N SER A 134 7.73 1.42 15.31
CA SER A 134 8.18 2.53 14.48
C SER A 134 8.87 3.58 15.34
N THR A 135 9.99 4.11 14.87
CA THR A 135 10.69 5.23 15.54
C THR A 135 11.39 6.09 14.51
N SER A 136 11.67 7.34 14.88
CA SER A 136 12.42 8.27 14.04
C SER A 136 13.62 8.82 14.79
N LEU A 137 14.78 8.79 14.15
CA LEU A 137 16.02 9.31 14.67
C LEU A 137 16.75 10.10 13.58
N ALA A 138 17.10 11.35 13.88
CA ALA A 138 17.83 12.23 12.96
C ALA A 138 17.17 12.36 11.56
N GLY A 139 15.84 12.35 11.48
CA GLY A 139 15.08 12.44 10.23
C GLY A 139 14.94 11.12 9.46
N ILE A 140 15.51 10.03 9.98
CA ILE A 140 15.32 8.67 9.42
C ILE A 140 14.23 7.98 10.22
N THR A 141 13.22 7.45 9.53
CA THR A 141 12.20 6.60 10.13
C THR A 141 12.59 5.14 9.96
N PHE A 142 12.56 4.40 11.06
CA PHE A 142 12.81 2.96 11.12
C PHE A 142 11.51 2.26 11.52
N ASP A 143 11.14 1.26 10.75
CA ASP A 143 9.99 0.40 10.99
C ASP A 143 10.45 -1.05 11.07
N SER A 144 9.92 -1.79 12.04
CA SER A 144 10.10 -3.24 12.15
C SER A 144 8.76 -3.89 12.43
N GLN A 145 8.46 -4.97 11.73
CA GLN A 145 7.18 -5.66 11.81
C GLN A 145 7.41 -7.16 11.87
N ILE A 146 6.66 -7.84 12.72
CA ILE A 146 6.66 -9.30 12.80
C ILE A 146 5.25 -9.83 12.60
N LYS A 147 5.14 -11.00 11.98
CA LYS A 147 3.93 -11.79 11.92
C LYS A 147 4.07 -12.99 12.85
N VAL A 148 3.04 -13.21 13.69
CA VAL A 148 2.96 -14.34 14.61
C VAL A 148 1.54 -14.89 14.55
N ASP A 149 1.27 -15.84 13.66
CA ASP A 149 -0.08 -16.40 13.50
C ASP A 149 -0.26 -17.81 14.05
N GLY A 150 0.85 -18.53 14.32
CA GLY A 150 0.83 -19.86 14.90
C GLY A 150 0.20 -20.94 14.03
N SER A 151 -0.24 -20.60 12.81
CA SER A 151 -1.01 -21.51 11.96
C SER A 151 -0.14 -22.58 11.28
N THR A 152 1.17 -22.39 11.26
CA THR A 152 2.11 -23.26 10.54
C THR A 152 2.73 -24.35 11.42
N GLY A 153 2.40 -24.39 12.71
CA GLY A 153 3.01 -25.32 13.66
C GLY A 153 4.50 -25.06 13.91
N LYS A 154 5.02 -23.91 13.49
CA LYS A 154 6.36 -23.42 13.84
C LYS A 154 6.24 -22.49 15.04
N ASP A 155 7.09 -22.70 16.04
CA ASP A 155 7.17 -21.80 17.19
C ASP A 155 7.93 -20.54 16.81
N GLY A 156 7.36 -19.37 17.10
CA GLY A 156 8.02 -18.08 16.98
C GLY A 156 7.50 -17.18 15.89
N VAL A 157 8.41 -16.41 15.28
CA VAL A 157 8.09 -15.40 14.26
C VAL A 157 8.02 -16.06 12.88
N ASP A 158 6.85 -15.95 12.22
CA ASP A 158 6.60 -16.49 10.88
C ASP A 158 7.22 -15.61 9.79
N VAL A 159 7.06 -14.29 9.94
CA VAL A 159 7.61 -13.28 9.02
C VAL A 159 8.26 -12.15 9.82
N PHE A 160 9.41 -11.70 9.36
CA PHE A 160 10.07 -10.50 9.84
C PHE A 160 10.21 -9.49 8.69
N GLU A 161 9.76 -8.27 8.90
CA GLU A 161 10.00 -7.15 7.97
C GLU A 161 10.72 -6.02 8.68
N THR A 162 11.59 -5.32 7.96
CA THR A 162 12.19 -4.07 8.43
C THR A 162 12.32 -3.10 7.27
N ALA A 163 12.18 -1.82 7.58
CA ALA A 163 12.28 -0.74 6.62
C ALA A 163 12.95 0.49 7.23
N ALA A 164 13.62 1.27 6.38
CA ALA A 164 14.08 2.60 6.73
C ALA A 164 13.70 3.58 5.61
N THR A 165 13.20 4.75 6.02
CA THR A 165 12.85 5.83 5.08
C THR A 165 13.59 7.09 5.49
N MET A 166 14.25 7.74 4.52
CA MET A 166 15.11 8.90 4.78
C MET A 166 15.02 9.95 3.67
N PRO A 167 15.00 11.24 4.03
CA PRO A 167 15.16 12.33 3.07
C PRO A 167 16.65 12.56 2.78
N ILE A 168 17.05 12.57 1.51
CA ILE A 168 18.42 12.86 1.08
C ILE A 168 18.38 13.82 -0.11
N GLY A 169 18.93 15.04 0.05
CA GLY A 169 19.03 16.01 -1.05
C GLY A 169 17.70 16.37 -1.71
N GLY A 170 16.59 16.35 -0.96
CA GLY A 170 15.24 16.57 -1.45
C GLY A 170 14.53 15.29 -1.94
N ALA A 171 15.27 14.23 -2.23
CA ALA A 171 14.67 12.92 -2.53
C ALA A 171 14.19 12.23 -1.24
N ASN A 172 13.19 11.36 -1.35
CA ASN A 172 12.75 10.45 -0.30
C ASN A 172 13.11 9.02 -0.69
N ILE A 173 14.00 8.40 0.10
CA ILE A 173 14.52 7.05 -0.17
C ILE A 173 13.98 6.09 0.87
N GLY A 174 13.41 4.98 0.43
CA GLY A 174 12.99 3.86 1.27
C GLY A 174 13.79 2.61 0.91
N VAL A 175 14.21 1.86 1.93
CA VAL A 175 14.80 0.53 1.79
C VAL A 175 14.05 -0.42 2.71
N ALA A 176 13.84 -1.65 2.27
CA ALA A 176 13.12 -2.63 3.07
C ALA A 176 13.60 -4.06 2.77
N MET A 177 13.36 -4.93 3.76
CA MET A 177 13.57 -6.37 3.67
C MET A 177 12.40 -7.09 4.34
N SER A 178 11.97 -8.22 3.73
CA SER A 178 11.06 -9.19 4.34
C SER A 178 11.71 -10.56 4.35
N ASP A 179 11.57 -11.32 5.45
CA ASP A 179 12.04 -12.70 5.60
C ASP A 179 10.84 -13.58 6.01
N ASP A 180 10.30 -14.31 5.04
CA ASP A 180 9.24 -15.30 5.24
C ASP A 180 9.86 -16.67 5.54
N LYS A 181 9.91 -17.00 6.81
CA LYS A 181 10.50 -18.26 7.30
C LYS A 181 9.62 -19.47 7.02
N VAL A 182 8.35 -19.26 6.73
CA VAL A 182 7.38 -20.32 6.44
C VAL A 182 7.56 -20.84 5.03
N ASN A 183 7.62 -19.91 4.07
CA ASN A 183 7.79 -20.22 2.65
C ASN A 183 9.25 -20.21 2.20
N GLU A 184 10.18 -19.89 3.09
CA GLU A 184 11.62 -19.80 2.82
C GLU A 184 11.94 -18.84 1.66
N VAL A 185 11.34 -17.63 1.72
CA VAL A 185 11.49 -16.59 0.71
C VAL A 185 11.88 -15.28 1.36
N LYS A 186 12.79 -14.56 0.74
CA LYS A 186 13.17 -13.20 1.15
C LYS A 186 12.84 -12.19 0.08
N TYR A 187 12.50 -10.98 0.51
CA TYR A 187 12.27 -9.85 -0.38
C TYR A 187 13.16 -8.70 0.04
N TYR A 188 13.75 -8.03 -0.95
CA TYR A 188 14.55 -6.83 -0.77
C TYR A 188 13.98 -5.75 -1.68
N GLY A 189 14.05 -4.50 -1.23
CA GLY A 189 13.53 -3.41 -2.05
C GLY A 189 14.19 -2.08 -1.74
N VAL A 190 14.26 -1.27 -2.78
CA VAL A 190 14.64 0.15 -2.72
C VAL A 190 13.60 0.94 -3.50
N GLY A 191 13.07 1.98 -2.88
CA GLY A 191 12.15 2.91 -3.51
C GLY A 191 12.66 4.35 -3.37
N VAL A 192 12.58 5.14 -4.43
CA VAL A 192 13.06 6.52 -4.45
C VAL A 192 12.00 7.40 -5.08
N THR A 193 11.66 8.50 -4.41
CA THR A 193 10.89 9.61 -4.99
C THR A 193 11.79 10.83 -5.10
N VAL A 194 11.92 11.38 -6.29
CA VAL A 194 12.69 12.60 -6.59
C VAL A 194 11.73 13.69 -7.04
N PRO A 195 11.50 14.74 -6.26
CA PRO A 195 10.75 15.90 -6.74
C PRO A 195 11.62 16.70 -7.72
N LEU A 196 11.22 16.75 -8.98
CA LEU A 196 11.87 17.56 -10.01
C LEU A 196 11.41 19.02 -9.95
N SER A 197 10.19 19.24 -9.46
CA SER A 197 9.60 20.57 -9.20
C SER A 197 8.55 20.44 -8.09
N ALA A 198 7.91 21.55 -7.72
CA ALA A 198 6.79 21.53 -6.77
C ALA A 198 5.62 20.64 -7.22
N ASN A 199 5.50 20.38 -8.53
CA ASN A 199 4.36 19.70 -9.13
C ASN A 199 4.74 18.43 -9.89
N THR A 200 6.02 18.01 -9.89
CA THR A 200 6.50 16.87 -10.69
C THR A 200 7.38 15.98 -9.85
N ASN A 201 7.04 14.70 -9.79
CA ASN A 201 7.88 13.68 -9.15
C ASN A 201 8.29 12.62 -10.18
N VAL A 202 9.47 12.06 -9.96
CA VAL A 202 9.93 10.80 -10.56
C VAL A 202 10.08 9.80 -9.45
N ASN A 203 9.46 8.64 -9.61
CA ASN A 203 9.51 7.57 -8.63
C ASN A 203 10.14 6.34 -9.28
N VAL A 204 11.01 5.66 -8.55
CA VAL A 204 11.69 4.43 -8.99
C VAL A 204 11.60 3.41 -7.88
N VAL A 205 11.28 2.18 -8.25
CA VAL A 205 11.26 1.03 -7.34
C VAL A 205 12.06 -0.10 -7.96
N HIS A 206 12.93 -0.70 -7.16
CA HIS A 206 13.63 -1.94 -7.47
C HIS A 206 13.30 -2.95 -6.37
N THR A 207 12.92 -4.17 -6.76
CA THR A 207 12.63 -5.25 -5.82
C THR A 207 13.23 -6.57 -6.29
N GLU A 208 13.66 -7.36 -5.33
CA GLU A 208 14.15 -8.72 -5.52
C GLU A 208 13.38 -9.67 -4.62
N LYS A 209 13.06 -10.84 -5.14
CA LYS A 209 12.48 -11.96 -4.43
C LYS A 209 13.43 -13.15 -4.58
N ASP A 210 14.03 -13.56 -3.47
CA ASP A 210 15.00 -14.64 -3.39
C ASP A 210 14.36 -15.87 -2.75
N PHE A 211 14.49 -17.00 -3.41
CA PHE A 211 14.07 -18.28 -2.86
C PHE A 211 15.24 -18.97 -2.18
N VAL A 212 15.06 -19.39 -0.92
CA VAL A 212 16.09 -20.14 -0.18
C VAL A 212 16.27 -21.55 -0.76
N ALA A 213 15.18 -22.12 -1.31
CA ALA A 213 15.25 -23.44 -1.96
C ALA A 213 15.86 -23.34 -3.35
N ALA A 214 16.90 -24.10 -3.61
CA ALA A 214 17.69 -24.10 -4.86
C ALA A 214 16.93 -24.49 -6.15
N ALA A 215 15.64 -24.87 -6.04
CA ALA A 215 14.82 -25.28 -7.18
C ALA A 215 13.99 -24.14 -7.81
N SER A 216 14.01 -22.95 -7.23
CA SER A 216 13.24 -21.80 -7.71
C SER A 216 14.18 -20.70 -8.20
N THR A 217 13.75 -19.98 -9.23
CA THR A 217 14.53 -18.87 -9.80
C THR A 217 14.14 -17.57 -9.10
N ASP A 218 15.15 -16.82 -8.66
CA ASP A 218 14.96 -15.49 -8.09
C ASP A 218 14.31 -14.54 -9.09
N VAL A 219 13.48 -13.64 -8.58
CA VAL A 219 12.70 -12.71 -9.39
C VAL A 219 13.14 -11.28 -9.08
N THR A 220 13.55 -10.55 -10.10
CA THR A 220 13.85 -9.12 -10.01
C THR A 220 12.79 -8.32 -10.75
N ALA A 221 12.38 -7.20 -10.18
CA ALA A 221 11.46 -6.28 -10.83
C ALA A 221 11.87 -4.82 -10.64
N ASN A 222 11.56 -4.02 -11.66
CA ASN A 222 11.82 -2.58 -11.68
C ASN A 222 10.56 -1.83 -12.08
N GLU A 223 10.34 -0.68 -11.49
CA GLU A 223 9.28 0.25 -11.89
C GLU A 223 9.81 1.69 -11.88
N ILE A 224 9.34 2.46 -12.84
CA ILE A 224 9.55 3.91 -12.89
C ILE A 224 8.22 4.58 -13.20
N THR A 225 7.90 5.65 -12.47
CA THR A 225 6.73 6.49 -12.74
C THR A 225 7.09 7.95 -12.73
N VAL A 226 6.34 8.73 -13.48
CA VAL A 226 6.38 10.20 -13.44
C VAL A 226 4.96 10.68 -13.20
N ASP A 227 4.77 11.52 -12.22
CA ASP A 227 3.52 12.21 -11.96
C ASP A 227 3.73 13.73 -12.06
N HIS A 228 2.73 14.42 -12.64
CA HIS A 228 2.73 15.86 -12.81
C HIS A 228 1.35 16.45 -12.57
N THR A 229 1.28 17.47 -11.71
CA THR A 229 0.02 18.14 -11.35
C THR A 229 -0.04 19.54 -11.97
N ILE A 230 -1.12 19.81 -12.68
CA ILE A 230 -1.47 21.15 -13.21
C ILE A 230 -2.81 21.53 -12.58
N ASP A 231 -2.82 22.55 -11.75
CA ASP A 231 -3.98 22.98 -10.97
C ASP A 231 -4.61 21.80 -10.17
N ALA A 232 -5.81 21.39 -10.54
CA ALA A 232 -6.54 20.29 -9.91
C ALA A 232 -6.39 18.94 -10.64
N THR A 233 -5.53 18.87 -11.68
CA THR A 233 -5.38 17.68 -12.51
C THR A 233 -3.99 17.07 -12.36
N THR A 234 -3.93 15.79 -12.01
CA THR A 234 -2.69 15.00 -11.97
C THR A 234 -2.66 14.03 -13.14
N PHE A 235 -1.57 14.04 -13.87
CA PHE A 235 -1.23 13.06 -14.90
C PHE A 235 -0.12 12.17 -14.40
N ALA A 236 -0.20 10.88 -14.69
CA ALA A 236 0.84 9.91 -14.35
C ALA A 236 1.11 8.99 -15.54
N ILE A 237 2.38 8.65 -15.74
CA ILE A 237 2.82 7.61 -16.66
C ILE A 237 3.82 6.71 -15.96
N GLY A 238 3.85 5.44 -16.31
CA GLY A 238 4.75 4.48 -15.70
C GLY A 238 5.12 3.33 -16.62
N TYR A 239 6.25 2.75 -16.30
CA TYR A 239 6.74 1.52 -16.89
C TYR A 239 7.26 0.62 -15.77
N GLY A 240 6.88 -0.66 -15.82
CA GLY A 240 7.37 -1.67 -14.91
C GLY A 240 7.73 -2.93 -15.67
N GLU A 241 8.71 -3.67 -15.16
CA GLU A 241 9.06 -4.97 -15.70
C GLU A 241 9.44 -5.97 -14.61
N VAL A 242 9.02 -7.19 -14.78
CA VAL A 242 9.58 -8.36 -14.10
C VAL A 242 10.63 -8.94 -15.04
N LYS A 243 11.86 -9.10 -14.55
CA LYS A 243 12.95 -9.64 -15.36
C LYS A 243 12.54 -11.00 -15.95
N ASP A 244 12.73 -11.16 -17.25
CA ASP A 244 12.33 -12.35 -18.03
C ASP A 244 10.82 -12.67 -17.93
N GLY A 245 10.02 -11.69 -17.54
CA GLY A 245 8.57 -11.80 -17.32
C GLY A 245 7.78 -10.68 -17.98
N THR A 246 6.64 -10.36 -17.39
CA THR A 246 5.70 -9.37 -17.90
C THR A 246 6.25 -7.95 -17.77
N LYS A 247 5.99 -7.12 -18.79
CA LYS A 247 6.21 -5.68 -18.78
C LYS A 247 4.87 -4.95 -18.71
N TYR A 248 4.87 -3.83 -18.04
CA TYR A 248 3.69 -3.01 -17.79
C TYR A 248 3.91 -1.58 -18.28
N THR A 249 2.98 -1.05 -19.03
CA THR A 249 2.94 0.38 -19.37
C THR A 249 1.62 0.93 -18.87
N THR A 250 1.68 1.91 -17.98
CA THR A 250 0.51 2.47 -17.31
C THR A 250 0.43 3.97 -17.55
N ALA A 251 -0.77 4.47 -17.78
CA ALA A 251 -1.07 5.90 -17.82
C ALA A 251 -2.34 6.19 -17.03
N GLY A 252 -2.38 7.33 -16.36
CA GLY A 252 -3.53 7.74 -15.58
C GLY A 252 -3.69 9.24 -15.55
N VAL A 253 -4.92 9.68 -15.38
CA VAL A 253 -5.28 11.06 -15.11
C VAL A 253 -6.35 11.11 -14.03
N SER A 254 -6.19 12.02 -13.08
CA SER A 254 -7.21 12.31 -12.08
C SER A 254 -7.45 13.81 -12.00
N HIS A 255 -8.70 14.22 -11.83
CA HIS A 255 -9.10 15.61 -11.68
C HIS A 255 -9.94 15.77 -10.42
N SER A 256 -9.49 16.62 -9.50
CA SER A 256 -10.24 16.98 -8.29
C SER A 256 -11.25 18.06 -8.64
N VAL A 257 -12.53 17.70 -8.71
CA VAL A 257 -13.64 18.63 -8.95
C VAL A 257 -13.90 19.47 -7.69
N THR A 258 -13.79 18.82 -6.52
CA THR A 258 -13.81 19.45 -5.19
C THR A 258 -12.78 18.75 -4.30
N GLU A 259 -12.62 19.17 -3.06
CA GLU A 259 -11.77 18.47 -2.06
C GLU A 259 -12.24 17.03 -1.81
N SER A 260 -13.56 16.79 -1.89
CA SER A 260 -14.17 15.48 -1.63
C SER A 260 -14.46 14.67 -2.89
N PHE A 261 -14.53 15.27 -4.08
CA PHE A 261 -14.96 14.58 -5.28
C PHE A 261 -13.94 14.69 -6.40
N SER A 262 -13.55 13.56 -6.96
CA SER A 262 -12.64 13.45 -8.10
C SER A 262 -13.19 12.50 -9.17
N VAL A 263 -12.76 12.73 -10.41
CA VAL A 263 -12.96 11.84 -11.55
C VAL A 263 -11.60 11.42 -12.09
N TYR A 264 -11.52 10.23 -12.66
CA TYR A 264 -10.27 9.70 -13.17
C TYR A 264 -10.45 8.82 -14.39
N ALA A 265 -9.36 8.58 -15.10
CA ALA A 265 -9.25 7.56 -16.13
C ALA A 265 -7.87 6.89 -16.04
N GLY A 266 -7.81 5.64 -16.43
CA GLY A 266 -6.61 4.82 -16.43
C GLY A 266 -6.50 3.94 -17.66
N TYR A 267 -5.26 3.63 -18.00
CA TYR A 267 -4.87 2.71 -19.05
C TYR A 267 -3.71 1.86 -18.59
N GLU A 268 -3.75 0.57 -18.88
CA GLU A 268 -2.61 -0.33 -18.70
C GLU A 268 -2.48 -1.27 -19.90
N PHE A 269 -1.25 -1.48 -20.33
CA PHE A 269 -0.86 -2.50 -21.28
C PHE A 269 0.14 -3.45 -20.62
N GLN A 270 -0.11 -4.74 -20.73
CA GLN A 270 0.75 -5.81 -20.23
C GLN A 270 1.29 -6.61 -21.43
N ASP A 271 2.60 -6.48 -21.68
CA ASP A 271 3.36 -7.32 -22.62
C ASP A 271 3.83 -8.57 -21.85
N LYS A 272 3.24 -9.70 -22.16
CA LYS A 272 3.48 -10.97 -21.45
C LYS A 272 4.42 -11.85 -22.22
N THR A 273 5.42 -12.39 -21.53
CA THR A 273 6.38 -13.31 -22.14
C THR A 273 5.79 -14.71 -22.38
N GLY A 274 6.31 -15.40 -23.39
CA GLY A 274 5.96 -16.79 -23.69
C GLY A 274 4.65 -16.93 -24.50
N ALA A 275 3.87 -17.96 -24.19
CA ALA A 275 2.60 -18.26 -24.89
C ALA A 275 1.39 -17.48 -24.33
N SER A 276 1.61 -16.56 -23.39
CA SER A 276 0.54 -15.74 -22.81
C SER A 276 0.15 -14.62 -23.75
N VAL A 277 -1.14 -14.29 -23.79
CA VAL A 277 -1.68 -13.19 -24.59
C VAL A 277 -1.44 -11.87 -23.85
N ASP A 278 -0.92 -10.87 -24.57
CA ASP A 278 -0.86 -9.51 -24.08
C ASP A 278 -2.26 -9.02 -23.70
N THR A 279 -2.35 -8.17 -22.70
CA THR A 279 -3.65 -7.67 -22.25
C THR A 279 -3.65 -6.16 -22.07
N THR A 280 -4.80 -5.57 -22.33
CA THR A 280 -5.05 -4.13 -22.21
C THR A 280 -6.19 -3.90 -21.23
N GLY A 281 -6.06 -2.89 -20.38
CA GLY A 281 -7.13 -2.39 -19.53
C GLY A 281 -7.33 -0.89 -19.74
N MET A 282 -8.58 -0.45 -19.80
CA MET A 282 -8.96 0.96 -19.81
C MET A 282 -10.14 1.16 -18.89
N SER A 283 -10.08 2.21 -18.08
CA SER A 283 -11.17 2.54 -17.17
C SER A 283 -11.37 4.04 -17.01
N ALA A 284 -12.56 4.41 -16.59
CA ALA A 284 -12.87 5.71 -16.06
C ALA A 284 -13.72 5.55 -14.80
N GLY A 285 -13.54 6.44 -13.84
CA GLY A 285 -14.23 6.32 -12.57
C GLY A 285 -14.42 7.63 -11.85
N LEU A 286 -15.09 7.54 -10.72
CA LEU A 286 -15.33 8.63 -9.79
C LEU A 286 -15.06 8.18 -8.36
N LYS A 287 -14.58 9.12 -7.55
CA LYS A 287 -14.30 8.88 -6.14
C LYS A 287 -14.85 10.02 -5.31
N PHE A 288 -15.66 9.68 -4.31
CA PHE A 288 -16.15 10.60 -3.30
C PHE A 288 -15.52 10.23 -1.95
N LYS A 289 -14.89 11.19 -1.27
CA LYS A 289 -14.29 11.04 0.06
C LYS A 289 -15.11 11.80 1.10
N PHE A 290 -15.17 11.31 2.31
CA PHE A 290 -15.84 11.96 3.45
C PHE A 290 -15.09 11.74 4.75
#